data_5468b9bc0aac0bace4b6d6567b77230e
#
_entry.id   5468b9bc0aac0bace4b6d6567b77230e
#
_cell.length_a   1.000
_cell.length_b   1.000
_cell.length_c   1.000
_cell.angle_alpha   90.00
_cell.angle_beta   90.00
_cell.angle_gamma   90.00
#
_symmetry.space_group_name_H-M   'P 1'
#
loop_
_entity.id
_entity.type
_entity.pdbx_description
1 polymer ?
#
loop_
_entity_poly.entity_id
_entity_poly.type
_entity_poly.pdbx_seq_one_letter_code
_entity_poly.pdbx_strand_id
1 'polypeptide(L)'
;RVLFRSSVYSAKYENDENLSIILRDLAEILEGMEHAEVRRLITEDKIRPDGRKIDEIRPLDAEIDFTPRNITHGTGLFTRGQTQALSTLTLAPMNEAQIIDGLNDEYKKRFMHHYNFPQYSVGETGRYGAPGRREIGHGALGERALEQVLPSLEEFPYAIRLVAEVLESNGSSSQASICAGTLALMAGGVPIKAPVAGIAMGLISDGTNYTVLTDIQGLEDHFGDMDFKVAGTRDGITALQMDIKISGITPEILAEALAQAKTARFQI
;
A
#
# COMPACT_ATOMS: atom_id res chain seq x y z
N ARG A 1 -11.35 -13.26 -16.98
CA ARG A 1 -12.66 -12.56 -16.93
C ARG A 1 -12.88 -11.67 -18.14
N VAL A 2 -12.06 -10.64 -18.38
CA VAL A 2 -12.18 -9.72 -19.54
C VAL A 2 -12.15 -10.48 -20.87
N LEU A 3 -11.23 -11.43 -21.05
CA LEU A 3 -11.12 -12.24 -22.26
C LEU A 3 -12.36 -13.12 -22.51
N PHE A 4 -12.95 -13.71 -21.48
CA PHE A 4 -14.18 -14.50 -21.60
C PHE A 4 -15.38 -13.62 -22.00
N ARG A 5 -15.51 -12.43 -21.39
CA ARG A 5 -16.57 -11.46 -21.73
C ARG A 5 -16.49 -11.02 -23.19
N SER A 6 -15.29 -10.60 -23.64
CA SER A 6 -15.11 -10.11 -25.00
C SER A 6 -15.31 -11.22 -26.04
N SER A 7 -14.79 -12.43 -25.82
CA SER A 7 -14.87 -13.50 -26.80
C SER A 7 -16.29 -14.04 -27.04
N VAL A 8 -17.06 -14.31 -25.97
CA VAL A 8 -18.42 -14.88 -26.09
C VAL A 8 -19.40 -13.87 -26.67
N TYR A 9 -19.42 -12.65 -26.17
CA TYR A 9 -20.38 -11.65 -26.61
C TYR A 9 -19.96 -10.96 -27.92
N SER A 10 -18.66 -10.78 -28.17
CA SER A 10 -18.19 -10.31 -29.47
C SER A 10 -18.58 -11.27 -30.58
N ALA A 11 -18.45 -12.60 -30.36
CA ALA A 11 -18.90 -13.58 -31.34
C ALA A 11 -20.43 -13.60 -31.54
N LYS A 12 -21.21 -13.39 -30.45
CA LYS A 12 -22.68 -13.38 -30.51
C LYS A 12 -23.24 -12.18 -31.26
N TYR A 13 -22.58 -11.03 -31.16
CA TYR A 13 -23.04 -9.74 -31.73
C TYR A 13 -22.04 -9.19 -32.77
N GLU A 14 -21.27 -10.05 -33.44
CA GLU A 14 -20.18 -9.68 -34.35
C GLU A 14 -20.61 -8.72 -35.49
N ASN A 15 -21.87 -8.80 -35.93
CA ASN A 15 -22.41 -7.95 -36.99
C ASN A 15 -23.36 -6.88 -36.50
N ASP A 16 -23.43 -6.60 -35.21
CA ASP A 16 -24.30 -5.56 -34.63
C ASP A 16 -23.59 -4.21 -34.65
N GLU A 17 -24.22 -3.21 -35.25
CA GLU A 17 -23.70 -1.82 -35.32
C GLU A 17 -23.44 -1.23 -33.93
N ASN A 18 -24.12 -1.72 -32.89
CA ASN A 18 -24.00 -1.28 -31.51
C ASN A 18 -23.06 -2.16 -30.67
N LEU A 19 -22.25 -3.04 -31.26
CA LEU A 19 -21.40 -3.97 -30.52
C LEU A 19 -20.57 -3.31 -29.43
N SER A 20 -19.99 -2.14 -29.71
CA SER A 20 -19.16 -1.40 -28.71
C SER A 20 -19.97 -0.92 -27.50
N ILE A 21 -21.23 -0.51 -27.72
CA ILE A 21 -22.15 -0.08 -26.66
C ILE A 21 -22.57 -1.30 -25.85
N ILE A 22 -22.96 -2.39 -26.51
CA ILE A 22 -23.37 -3.64 -25.85
C ILE A 22 -22.24 -4.19 -24.97
N LEU A 23 -21.00 -4.19 -25.46
CA LEU A 23 -19.85 -4.67 -24.66
C LEU A 23 -19.54 -3.77 -23.46
N ARG A 24 -19.69 -2.46 -23.62
CA ARG A 24 -19.54 -1.51 -22.51
C ARG A 24 -20.61 -1.72 -21.46
N ASP A 25 -21.86 -1.75 -21.83
CA ASP A 25 -23.00 -1.90 -20.92
C ASP A 25 -22.97 -3.27 -20.21
N LEU A 26 -22.57 -4.33 -20.90
CA LEU A 26 -22.32 -5.64 -20.30
C LEU A 26 -21.18 -5.60 -19.27
N ALA A 27 -20.10 -4.86 -19.54
CA ALA A 27 -19.00 -4.71 -18.60
C ALA A 27 -19.48 -4.01 -17.33
N GLU A 28 -20.23 -2.93 -17.46
CA GLU A 28 -20.82 -2.16 -16.35
C GLU A 28 -21.79 -3.01 -15.50
N ILE A 29 -22.70 -3.75 -16.14
CA ILE A 29 -23.63 -4.65 -15.45
C ILE A 29 -22.87 -5.73 -14.66
N LEU A 30 -21.88 -6.37 -15.27
CA LEU A 30 -21.11 -7.43 -14.62
C LEU A 30 -20.25 -6.89 -13.47
N GLU A 31 -19.70 -5.70 -13.59
CA GLU A 31 -18.99 -5.01 -12.51
C GLU A 31 -19.94 -4.68 -11.36
N GLY A 32 -21.15 -4.18 -11.66
CA GLY A 32 -22.19 -3.93 -10.66
C GLY A 32 -22.63 -5.20 -9.93
N MET A 33 -22.76 -6.34 -10.64
CA MET A 33 -23.07 -7.63 -10.02
C MET A 33 -21.91 -8.14 -9.12
N GLU A 34 -20.67 -7.99 -9.58
CA GLU A 34 -19.49 -8.36 -8.80
C GLU A 34 -19.39 -7.50 -7.53
N HIS A 35 -19.58 -6.19 -7.66
CA HIS A 35 -19.62 -5.25 -6.54
C HIS A 35 -20.68 -5.68 -5.50
N ALA A 36 -21.92 -5.92 -5.94
CA ALA A 36 -23.00 -6.32 -5.05
C ALA A 36 -22.72 -7.63 -4.33
N GLU A 37 -22.19 -8.65 -5.04
CA GLU A 37 -21.91 -9.96 -4.47
C GLU A 37 -20.72 -9.93 -3.50
N VAL A 38 -19.64 -9.21 -3.82
CA VAL A 38 -18.49 -9.05 -2.90
C VAL A 38 -18.94 -8.39 -1.60
N ARG A 39 -19.74 -7.33 -1.69
CA ARG A 39 -20.27 -6.63 -0.51
C ARG A 39 -21.18 -7.54 0.30
N ARG A 40 -22.09 -8.29 -0.33
CA ARG A 40 -22.97 -9.24 0.32
C ARG A 40 -22.19 -10.32 1.08
N LEU A 41 -21.22 -10.95 0.42
CA LEU A 41 -20.37 -11.99 1.03
C LEU A 41 -19.66 -11.48 2.30
N ILE A 42 -19.13 -10.26 2.25
CA ILE A 42 -18.41 -9.68 3.38
C ILE A 42 -19.36 -9.22 4.50
N THR A 43 -20.49 -8.60 4.16
CA THR A 43 -21.42 -8.07 5.18
C THR A 43 -22.29 -9.13 5.81
N GLU A 44 -22.81 -10.09 5.02
CA GLU A 44 -23.73 -11.13 5.49
C GLU A 44 -22.99 -12.41 5.91
N ASP A 45 -22.21 -12.98 4.98
CA ASP A 45 -21.58 -14.29 5.18
C ASP A 45 -20.23 -14.20 5.91
N LYS A 46 -19.65 -13.00 6.06
CA LYS A 46 -18.31 -12.75 6.64
C LYS A 46 -17.19 -13.52 5.92
N ILE A 47 -17.35 -13.69 4.61
CA ILE A 47 -16.39 -14.38 3.72
C ILE A 47 -15.77 -13.34 2.76
N ARG A 48 -14.46 -13.34 2.70
CA ARG A 48 -13.70 -12.47 1.78
C ARG A 48 -13.52 -13.14 0.41
N PRO A 49 -13.30 -12.36 -0.67
CA PRO A 49 -13.15 -12.91 -2.03
C PRO A 49 -12.03 -13.94 -2.19
N ASP A 50 -11.01 -13.90 -1.34
CA ASP A 50 -9.89 -14.86 -1.30
C ASP A 50 -10.04 -15.96 -0.26
N GLY A 51 -11.18 -16.02 0.44
CA GLY A 51 -11.51 -17.03 1.44
C GLY A 51 -10.96 -16.76 2.85
N ARG A 52 -10.21 -15.67 3.07
CA ARG A 52 -9.73 -15.27 4.40
C ARG A 52 -10.87 -14.85 5.32
N LYS A 53 -10.62 -14.91 6.63
CA LYS A 53 -11.45 -14.27 7.66
C LYS A 53 -11.29 -12.75 7.60
N ILE A 54 -12.23 -12.03 8.22
CA ILE A 54 -12.25 -10.55 8.20
C ILE A 54 -11.02 -9.90 8.83
N ASP A 55 -10.40 -10.57 9.82
CA ASP A 55 -9.24 -10.12 10.58
C ASP A 55 -7.91 -10.79 10.17
N GLU A 56 -7.94 -11.65 9.15
CA GLU A 56 -6.81 -12.45 8.72
C GLU A 56 -5.89 -11.67 7.78
N ILE A 57 -4.59 -11.73 8.07
CA ILE A 57 -3.51 -11.16 7.23
C ILE A 57 -3.08 -12.20 6.21
N ARG A 58 -2.75 -11.76 5.00
CA ARG A 58 -2.12 -12.61 3.97
C ARG A 58 -0.79 -13.17 4.46
N PRO A 59 -0.30 -14.28 3.89
CA PRO A 59 1.00 -14.84 4.23
C PRO A 59 2.11 -13.78 4.14
N LEU A 60 2.96 -13.74 5.15
CA LEU A 60 4.06 -12.79 5.28
C LEU A 60 5.39 -13.48 5.00
N ASP A 61 6.27 -12.77 4.29
CA ASP A 61 7.66 -13.11 4.15
C ASP A 61 8.52 -11.85 4.19
N ALA A 62 9.72 -11.95 4.79
CA ALA A 62 10.62 -10.82 4.99
C ALA A 62 12.07 -11.25 4.86
N GLU A 63 12.78 -10.65 3.91
CA GLU A 63 14.19 -10.92 3.66
C GLU A 63 15.01 -9.64 3.80
N ILE A 64 16.22 -9.77 4.31
CA ILE A 64 17.23 -8.70 4.36
C ILE A 64 18.46 -9.11 3.57
N ASP A 65 19.27 -8.12 3.20
CA ASP A 65 20.50 -8.34 2.42
C ASP A 65 20.25 -9.09 1.09
N PHE A 66 19.08 -8.82 0.46
CA PHE A 66 18.68 -9.41 -0.81
C PHE A 66 19.72 -9.18 -1.92
N THR A 67 20.44 -8.06 -1.86
CA THR A 67 21.58 -7.77 -2.74
C THR A 67 22.89 -7.94 -1.97
N PRO A 68 24.01 -8.26 -2.65
CA PRO A 68 25.32 -8.28 -2.01
C PRO A 68 25.64 -6.97 -1.30
N ARG A 69 26.17 -7.02 -0.08
CA ARG A 69 26.47 -5.84 0.76
C ARG A 69 27.42 -4.82 0.15
N ASN A 70 28.21 -5.22 -0.84
CA ASN A 70 29.11 -4.31 -1.56
C ASN A 70 28.43 -3.50 -2.67
N ILE A 71 27.13 -3.71 -2.90
CA ILE A 71 26.36 -3.00 -3.94
C ILE A 71 25.45 -1.95 -3.30
N THR A 72 24.78 -2.29 -2.20
CA THR A 72 23.88 -1.41 -1.46
C THR A 72 24.27 -1.33 0.00
N HIS A 73 23.88 -0.25 0.70
CA HIS A 73 24.14 -0.12 2.13
C HIS A 73 23.21 -0.98 3.00
N GLY A 74 22.04 -1.31 2.49
CA GLY A 74 21.07 -2.21 3.10
C GLY A 74 19.91 -2.46 2.15
N THR A 75 19.29 -3.63 2.24
CA THR A 75 18.10 -4.00 1.48
C THR A 75 17.10 -4.71 2.36
N GLY A 76 15.81 -4.48 2.07
CA GLY A 76 14.70 -5.22 2.66
C GLY A 76 13.69 -5.58 1.59
N LEU A 77 13.38 -6.86 1.49
CA LEU A 77 12.30 -7.39 0.66
C LEU A 77 11.17 -7.81 1.60
N PHE A 78 10.00 -7.27 1.37
CA PHE A 78 8.81 -7.58 2.15
C PHE A 78 7.68 -8.06 1.23
N THR A 79 7.12 -9.21 1.56
CA THR A 79 6.04 -9.85 0.82
C THR A 79 4.83 -10.05 1.74
N ARG A 80 3.66 -9.70 1.24
CA ARG A 80 2.37 -9.94 1.88
C ARG A 80 1.38 -10.45 0.84
N GLY A 81 1.27 -11.77 0.74
CA GLY A 81 0.52 -12.44 -0.33
C GLY A 81 1.04 -12.02 -1.71
N GLN A 82 0.18 -11.42 -2.52
CA GLN A 82 0.48 -10.92 -3.86
C GLN A 82 0.90 -9.44 -3.87
N THR A 83 1.50 -8.96 -2.78
CA THR A 83 2.08 -7.62 -2.72
C THR A 83 3.50 -7.72 -2.22
N GLN A 84 4.46 -7.30 -3.05
CA GLN A 84 5.88 -7.37 -2.76
C GLN A 84 6.55 -6.02 -3.02
N ALA A 85 7.37 -5.58 -2.08
CA ALA A 85 8.15 -4.35 -2.18
C ALA A 85 9.61 -4.62 -1.79
N LEU A 86 10.53 -4.15 -2.63
CA LEU A 86 11.97 -4.12 -2.37
C LEU A 86 12.37 -2.70 -1.99
N SER A 87 12.97 -2.51 -0.84
CA SER A 87 13.54 -1.21 -0.45
C SER A 87 15.07 -1.29 -0.40
N THR A 88 15.72 -0.29 -1.00
CA THR A 88 17.17 -0.14 -0.98
C THR A 88 17.57 1.09 -0.19
N LEU A 89 18.57 0.96 0.67
CA LEU A 89 19.13 2.02 1.48
C LEU A 89 20.41 2.57 0.86
N THR A 90 20.50 3.89 0.80
CA THR A 90 21.74 4.62 0.52
C THR A 90 22.04 5.58 1.66
N LEU A 91 23.25 5.52 2.17
CA LEU A 91 23.80 6.42 3.18
C LEU A 91 24.83 7.33 2.52
N ALA A 92 24.82 8.62 2.84
CA ALA A 92 25.73 9.60 2.28
C ALA A 92 26.10 10.66 3.33
N PRO A 93 27.19 11.41 3.14
CA PRO A 93 27.50 12.57 3.98
C PRO A 93 26.39 13.64 3.87
N MET A 94 26.27 14.51 4.85
CA MET A 94 25.22 15.54 4.91
C MET A 94 25.31 16.61 3.79
N ASN A 95 26.42 16.75 3.09
CA ASN A 95 26.50 17.60 1.89
C ASN A 95 25.67 17.05 0.72
N GLU A 96 25.37 15.74 0.71
CA GLU A 96 24.51 15.07 -0.28
C GLU A 96 23.01 15.05 0.12
N ALA A 97 22.65 15.69 1.25
CA ALA A 97 21.25 15.85 1.62
C ALA A 97 20.50 16.70 0.59
N GLN A 98 19.23 16.37 0.36
CA GLN A 98 18.41 17.09 -0.63
C GLN A 98 18.20 18.54 -0.18
N ILE A 99 18.53 19.49 -1.05
CA ILE A 99 18.22 20.90 -0.84
C ILE A 99 16.78 21.14 -1.26
N ILE A 100 15.97 21.68 -0.35
CA ILE A 100 14.62 22.14 -0.62
C ILE A 100 14.64 23.64 -0.67
N ASP A 101 14.48 24.17 -1.88
CA ASP A 101 14.39 25.60 -2.20
C ASP A 101 12.99 25.86 -2.79
N GLY A 102 12.15 26.55 -2.05
CA GLY A 102 10.76 26.83 -2.40
C GLY A 102 10.32 28.22 -1.95
N LEU A 103 9.05 28.38 -1.57
CA LEU A 103 8.53 29.66 -1.08
C LEU A 103 8.95 30.00 0.37
N ASN A 104 9.43 29.01 1.12
CA ASN A 104 9.98 29.18 2.46
C ASN A 104 11.52 29.20 2.41
N ASP A 105 12.15 29.44 3.55
CA ASP A 105 13.61 29.41 3.67
C ASP A 105 14.17 28.05 3.18
N GLU A 106 15.31 28.11 2.50
CA GLU A 106 16.04 26.92 2.06
C GLU A 106 16.43 26.04 3.24
N TYR A 107 16.21 24.73 3.11
CA TYR A 107 16.65 23.78 4.13
C TYR A 107 17.15 22.48 3.49
N LYS A 108 17.98 21.74 4.24
CA LYS A 108 18.48 20.43 3.86
C LYS A 108 17.59 19.32 4.44
N LYS A 109 17.02 18.55 3.55
CA LYS A 109 16.21 17.37 3.89
C LYS A 109 17.14 16.16 4.01
N ARG A 110 17.32 15.67 5.23
CA ARG A 110 18.20 14.56 5.58
C ARG A 110 17.67 13.19 5.16
N PHE A 111 16.38 12.98 5.33
CA PHE A 111 15.72 11.71 5.03
C PHE A 111 14.83 11.82 3.81
N MET A 112 14.96 10.85 2.92
CA MET A 112 14.19 10.74 1.69
C MET A 112 13.63 9.33 1.57
N HIS A 113 12.34 9.19 1.29
CA HIS A 113 11.70 7.93 0.97
C HIS A 113 11.03 8.06 -0.40
N HIS A 114 11.65 7.46 -1.41
CA HIS A 114 11.15 7.43 -2.77
C HIS A 114 10.38 6.13 -2.99
N TYR A 115 9.28 6.21 -3.72
CA TYR A 115 8.40 5.09 -3.99
C TYR A 115 8.13 5.02 -5.49
N ASN A 116 8.38 3.86 -6.08
CA ASN A 116 8.15 3.59 -7.48
C ASN A 116 7.11 2.47 -7.64
N PHE A 117 6.15 2.69 -8.54
CA PHE A 117 5.09 1.75 -8.85
C PHE A 117 5.08 1.47 -10.36
N PRO A 118 6.00 0.63 -10.85
CA PRO A 118 6.10 0.32 -12.27
C PRO A 118 4.89 -0.52 -12.72
N GLN A 119 4.52 -0.39 -14.01
CA GLN A 119 3.34 -1.04 -14.59
C GLN A 119 3.40 -2.57 -14.47
N TYR A 120 4.59 -3.17 -14.54
CA TYR A 120 4.75 -4.61 -14.39
C TYR A 120 4.26 -5.14 -13.03
N SER A 121 4.24 -4.30 -11.97
CA SER A 121 3.78 -4.70 -10.63
C SER A 121 2.31 -5.13 -10.59
N VAL A 122 1.52 -4.71 -11.57
CA VAL A 122 0.12 -5.11 -11.78
C VAL A 122 -0.10 -5.91 -13.07
N GLY A 123 1.01 -6.38 -13.70
CA GLY A 123 0.96 -7.17 -14.93
C GLY A 123 0.59 -6.36 -16.17
N GLU A 124 0.76 -5.05 -16.15
CA GLU A 124 0.46 -4.16 -17.25
C GLU A 124 1.71 -3.69 -17.99
N THR A 125 1.50 -3.19 -19.20
CA THR A 125 2.52 -2.45 -19.96
C THR A 125 2.17 -0.97 -19.97
N GLY A 126 3.20 -0.11 -19.93
CA GLY A 126 2.97 1.32 -19.93
C GLY A 126 4.26 2.13 -20.13
N ARG A 127 4.12 3.44 -20.20
CA ARG A 127 5.26 4.34 -20.31
C ARG A 127 6.01 4.39 -18.98
N TYR A 128 7.33 4.28 -19.06
CA TYR A 128 8.21 4.58 -17.94
C TYR A 128 8.52 6.09 -17.96
N GLY A 129 8.27 6.77 -16.86
CA GLY A 129 8.41 8.23 -16.77
C GLY A 129 8.66 8.71 -15.35
N ALA A 130 8.53 10.02 -15.14
CA ALA A 130 8.61 10.61 -13.81
C ALA A 130 7.50 10.09 -12.89
N PRO A 131 7.74 10.02 -11.55
CA PRO A 131 6.72 9.60 -10.60
C PRO A 131 5.44 10.42 -10.69
N GLY A 132 4.30 9.74 -10.72
CA GLY A 132 3.00 10.37 -10.68
C GLY A 132 2.60 10.83 -9.27
N ARG A 133 1.44 11.50 -9.16
CA ARG A 133 0.94 11.99 -7.85
C ARG A 133 0.75 10.89 -6.82
N ARG A 134 0.31 9.70 -7.25
CA ARG A 134 0.14 8.53 -6.38
C ARG A 134 1.46 8.08 -5.78
N GLU A 135 2.51 8.00 -6.59
CA GLU A 135 3.84 7.59 -6.16
C GLU A 135 4.45 8.62 -5.20
N ILE A 136 4.30 9.91 -5.48
CA ILE A 136 4.72 10.99 -4.59
C ILE A 136 3.99 10.92 -3.25
N GLY A 137 2.68 10.73 -3.26
CA GLY A 137 1.86 10.61 -2.04
C GLY A 137 2.20 9.38 -1.19
N HIS A 138 2.42 8.22 -1.83
CA HIS A 138 2.86 7.00 -1.14
C HIS A 138 4.28 7.12 -0.58
N GLY A 139 5.18 7.76 -1.33
CA GLY A 139 6.53 8.09 -0.85
C GLY A 139 6.49 8.98 0.40
N ALA A 140 5.68 10.04 0.37
CA ALA A 140 5.51 10.96 1.49
C ALA A 140 4.88 10.28 2.72
N LEU A 141 3.97 9.33 2.54
CA LEU A 141 3.41 8.53 3.64
C LEU A 141 4.50 7.67 4.30
N GLY A 142 5.31 6.96 3.49
CA GLY A 142 6.41 6.15 3.98
C GLY A 142 7.49 6.98 4.68
N GLU A 143 7.82 8.13 4.13
CA GLU A 143 8.76 9.09 4.74
C GLU A 143 8.28 9.51 6.13
N ARG A 144 7.03 9.96 6.23
CA ARG A 144 6.43 10.39 7.49
C ARG A 144 6.36 9.27 8.53
N ALA A 145 6.11 8.04 8.07
CA ALA A 145 6.04 6.87 8.94
C ALA A 145 7.39 6.51 9.56
N LEU A 146 8.47 6.59 8.77
CA LEU A 146 9.81 6.15 9.17
C LEU A 146 10.63 7.27 9.83
N GLU A 147 10.42 8.54 9.47
CA GLU A 147 11.17 9.68 10.01
C GLU A 147 11.11 9.75 11.54
N GLN A 148 9.97 9.37 12.13
CA GLN A 148 9.74 9.44 13.58
C GLN A 148 10.67 8.50 14.39
N VAL A 149 11.17 7.46 13.77
CA VAL A 149 12.02 6.45 14.41
C VAL A 149 13.50 6.61 14.09
N LEU A 150 13.88 7.53 13.21
CA LEU A 150 15.27 7.76 12.87
C LEU A 150 16.07 8.32 14.06
N PRO A 151 17.37 7.96 14.16
CA PRO A 151 18.26 8.56 15.13
C PRO A 151 18.48 10.05 14.85
N SER A 152 18.93 10.79 15.85
CA SER A 152 19.33 12.18 15.68
C SER A 152 20.54 12.32 14.73
N LEU A 153 20.80 13.53 14.24
CA LEU A 153 21.98 13.79 13.39
C LEU A 153 23.29 13.61 14.17
N GLU A 154 23.27 13.85 15.49
CA GLU A 154 24.42 13.67 16.37
C GLU A 154 24.78 12.18 16.55
N GLU A 155 23.76 11.33 16.69
CA GLU A 155 23.92 9.90 16.84
C GLU A 155 24.28 9.19 15.53
N PHE A 156 23.77 9.69 14.41
CA PHE A 156 23.97 9.06 13.09
C PHE A 156 24.12 10.14 12.00
N PRO A 157 25.34 10.66 11.76
CA PRO A 157 25.60 11.86 10.95
C PRO A 157 25.58 11.62 9.43
N TYR A 158 24.55 10.92 8.93
CA TYR A 158 24.38 10.61 7.52
C TYR A 158 23.07 11.13 6.97
N ALA A 159 23.06 11.55 5.71
CA ALA A 159 21.85 11.61 4.91
C ALA A 159 21.40 10.18 4.57
N ILE A 160 20.09 9.94 4.64
CA ILE A 160 19.48 8.63 4.50
C ILE A 160 18.49 8.67 3.34
N ARG A 161 18.68 7.80 2.36
CA ARG A 161 17.76 7.66 1.22
C ARG A 161 17.27 6.23 1.12
N LEU A 162 15.96 6.04 1.16
CA LEU A 162 15.29 4.80 0.81
C LEU A 162 14.64 4.93 -0.56
N VAL A 163 14.78 3.90 -1.37
CA VAL A 163 14.05 3.76 -2.64
C VAL A 163 13.29 2.44 -2.59
N ALA A 164 11.97 2.53 -2.57
CA ALA A 164 11.08 1.38 -2.57
C ALA A 164 10.56 1.12 -3.99
N GLU A 165 10.84 -0.06 -4.50
CA GLU A 165 10.33 -0.58 -5.77
C GLU A 165 9.23 -1.59 -5.50
N VAL A 166 8.03 -1.36 -6.02
CA VAL A 166 6.93 -2.34 -5.93
C VAL A 166 7.11 -3.37 -7.03
N LEU A 167 7.34 -4.61 -6.64
CA LEU A 167 7.58 -5.72 -7.57
C LEU A 167 6.28 -6.40 -7.98
N GLU A 168 5.34 -6.53 -7.05
CA GLU A 168 3.99 -7.06 -7.28
C GLU A 168 2.99 -6.32 -6.38
N SER A 169 1.76 -6.09 -6.86
CA SER A 169 0.74 -5.38 -6.10
C SER A 169 -0.66 -5.95 -6.28
N ASN A 170 -1.25 -6.35 -5.16
CA ASN A 170 -2.68 -6.62 -5.01
C ASN A 170 -3.20 -5.98 -3.72
N GLY A 171 -3.11 -4.66 -3.65
CA GLY A 171 -3.56 -3.83 -2.53
C GLY A 171 -2.49 -3.51 -1.49
N SER A 172 -2.49 -2.27 -1.07
CA SER A 172 -1.64 -1.67 -0.02
C SER A 172 -0.13 -1.83 -0.18
N SER A 173 0.36 -1.54 -1.38
CA SER A 173 1.79 -1.52 -1.68
C SER A 173 2.56 -0.45 -0.87
N SER A 174 1.92 0.69 -0.51
CA SER A 174 2.53 1.71 0.33
C SER A 174 2.89 1.21 1.73
N GLN A 175 2.04 0.35 2.33
CA GLN A 175 2.33 -0.24 3.63
C GLN A 175 3.42 -1.32 3.53
N ALA A 176 3.46 -2.08 2.44
CA ALA A 176 4.56 -2.99 2.16
C ALA A 176 5.89 -2.25 2.00
N SER A 177 5.90 -1.07 1.35
CA SER A 177 7.11 -0.25 1.22
C SER A 177 7.63 0.29 2.55
N ILE A 178 6.76 0.58 3.52
CA ILE A 178 7.14 0.97 4.88
C ILE A 178 7.82 -0.20 5.60
N CYS A 179 7.23 -1.40 5.53
CA CYS A 179 7.82 -2.61 6.12
C CYS A 179 9.19 -2.93 5.49
N ALA A 180 9.28 -2.90 4.14
CA ALA A 180 10.54 -3.09 3.42
C ALA A 180 11.58 -2.02 3.79
N GLY A 181 11.16 -0.76 3.94
CA GLY A 181 12.00 0.35 4.38
C GLY A 181 12.56 0.15 5.80
N THR A 182 11.74 -0.34 6.73
CA THR A 182 12.18 -0.72 8.07
C THR A 182 13.27 -1.79 8.02
N LEU A 183 13.05 -2.86 7.23
CA LEU A 183 14.02 -3.92 7.05
C LEU A 183 15.34 -3.39 6.46
N ALA A 184 15.26 -2.53 5.42
CA ALA A 184 16.44 -1.95 4.79
C ALA A 184 17.25 -1.05 5.75
N LEU A 185 16.56 -0.24 6.57
CA LEU A 185 17.21 0.60 7.60
C LEU A 185 17.96 -0.26 8.62
N MET A 186 17.33 -1.32 9.13
CA MET A 186 17.92 -2.23 10.09
C MET A 186 19.09 -3.01 9.48
N ALA A 187 18.95 -3.54 8.27
CA ALA A 187 20.01 -4.24 7.54
C ALA A 187 21.23 -3.35 7.28
N GLY A 188 20.99 -2.05 7.01
CA GLY A 188 22.07 -1.07 6.83
C GLY A 188 22.68 -0.51 8.12
N GLY A 189 22.25 -1.02 9.29
CA GLY A 189 22.79 -0.63 10.57
C GLY A 189 22.37 0.77 11.04
N VAL A 190 21.28 1.32 10.50
CA VAL A 190 20.72 2.57 11.03
C VAL A 190 20.07 2.29 12.39
N PRO A 191 20.51 2.95 13.48
CA PRO A 191 20.00 2.68 14.82
C PRO A 191 18.60 3.34 15.02
N ILE A 192 17.59 2.78 14.34
CA ILE A 192 16.20 3.25 14.51
C ILE A 192 15.70 2.94 15.92
N LYS A 193 14.86 3.83 16.46
CA LYS A 193 14.32 3.70 17.83
C LYS A 193 13.46 2.44 18.01
N ALA A 194 12.71 2.06 16.98
CA ALA A 194 11.87 0.87 16.97
C ALA A 194 11.48 0.51 15.53
N PRO A 195 11.21 -0.77 15.22
CA PRO A 195 10.66 -1.18 13.92
C PRO A 195 9.27 -0.56 13.69
N VAL A 196 9.01 -0.16 12.44
CA VAL A 196 7.70 0.33 11.99
C VAL A 196 7.07 -0.70 11.09
N ALA A 197 5.85 -1.11 11.40
CA ALA A 197 5.01 -1.94 10.54
C ALA A 197 3.79 -1.16 10.06
N GLY A 198 3.37 -1.44 8.84
CA GLY A 198 2.20 -0.80 8.23
C GLY A 198 1.17 -1.80 7.73
N ILE A 199 -0.10 -1.46 7.90
CA ILE A 199 -1.25 -2.26 7.46
C ILE A 199 -2.33 -1.36 6.84
N ALA A 200 -3.12 -1.91 5.92
CA ALA A 200 -4.32 -1.27 5.41
C ALA A 200 -5.57 -1.99 5.90
N MET A 201 -6.46 -1.21 6.47
CA MET A 201 -7.79 -1.61 6.91
C MET A 201 -8.82 -1.16 5.87
N GLY A 202 -9.93 -1.87 5.79
CA GLY A 202 -11.07 -1.48 4.96
C GLY A 202 -12.36 -1.47 5.75
N LEU A 203 -13.37 -0.88 5.15
CA LEU A 203 -14.74 -0.87 5.67
C LEU A 203 -15.71 -1.21 4.54
N ILE A 204 -16.66 -2.07 4.82
CA ILE A 204 -17.83 -2.29 3.98
C ILE A 204 -19.07 -2.15 4.86
N SER A 205 -20.02 -1.31 4.44
CA SER A 205 -21.25 -1.02 5.17
C SER A 205 -22.46 -1.07 4.25
N ASP A 206 -23.58 -1.58 4.71
CA ASP A 206 -24.88 -1.50 4.05
C ASP A 206 -25.76 -0.33 4.55
N GLY A 207 -25.18 0.55 5.39
CA GLY A 207 -25.87 1.66 6.05
C GLY A 207 -26.44 1.31 7.43
N THR A 208 -26.64 0.04 7.73
CA THR A 208 -27.07 -0.45 9.05
C THR A 208 -26.01 -1.30 9.73
N ASN A 209 -25.46 -2.24 8.96
CA ASN A 209 -24.38 -3.11 9.41
C ASN A 209 -23.06 -2.67 8.74
N TYR A 210 -21.97 -2.94 9.42
CA TYR A 210 -20.64 -2.70 8.86
C TYR A 210 -19.69 -3.87 9.19
N THR A 211 -18.62 -3.96 8.41
CA THR A 211 -17.54 -4.91 8.61
C THR A 211 -16.22 -4.22 8.39
N VAL A 212 -15.37 -4.22 9.40
CA VAL A 212 -13.98 -3.77 9.29
C VAL A 212 -13.12 -4.93 8.81
N LEU A 213 -12.30 -4.68 7.80
CA LEU A 213 -11.41 -5.68 7.18
C LEU A 213 -9.97 -5.36 7.49
N THR A 214 -9.21 -6.38 7.87
CA THR A 214 -7.76 -6.29 8.06
C THR A 214 -7.03 -6.73 6.79
N ASP A 215 -6.00 -6.01 6.38
CA ASP A 215 -5.17 -6.33 5.20
C ASP A 215 -5.99 -6.47 3.92
N ILE A 216 -6.56 -5.36 3.48
CA ILE A 216 -7.39 -5.33 2.27
C ILE A 216 -6.58 -5.59 1.00
N GLN A 217 -7.18 -6.34 0.08
CA GLN A 217 -6.69 -6.54 -1.27
C GLN A 217 -7.36 -5.59 -2.27
N GLY A 218 -6.89 -5.59 -3.53
CA GLY A 218 -7.34 -4.64 -4.55
C GLY A 218 -8.85 -4.60 -4.78
N LEU A 219 -9.56 -5.75 -4.77
CA LEU A 219 -11.03 -5.78 -4.91
C LEU A 219 -11.74 -5.15 -3.71
N GLU A 220 -11.22 -5.36 -2.51
CA GLU A 220 -11.79 -4.82 -1.27
C GLU A 220 -11.53 -3.32 -1.14
N ASP A 221 -10.37 -2.85 -1.61
CA ASP A 221 -10.08 -1.42 -1.75
C ASP A 221 -11.03 -0.78 -2.79
N HIS A 222 -11.20 -1.41 -3.96
CA HIS A 222 -12.03 -0.88 -5.03
C HIS A 222 -13.52 -0.79 -4.66
N PHE A 223 -14.06 -1.83 -4.03
CA PHE A 223 -15.47 -1.95 -3.68
C PHE A 223 -15.81 -1.52 -2.24
N GLY A 224 -14.80 -1.20 -1.43
CA GLY A 224 -14.97 -0.78 -0.04
C GLY A 224 -15.39 0.67 0.11
N ASP A 225 -15.85 1.02 1.31
CA ASP A 225 -16.34 2.35 1.69
C ASP A 225 -15.27 3.19 2.36
N MET A 226 -14.20 2.57 2.85
CA MET A 226 -13.04 3.23 3.47
C MET A 226 -11.77 2.42 3.18
N ASP A 227 -10.69 3.15 2.90
CA ASP A 227 -9.30 2.68 2.91
C ASP A 227 -8.55 3.42 4.02
N PHE A 228 -8.09 2.68 5.02
CA PHE A 228 -7.48 3.25 6.23
C PHE A 228 -6.11 2.63 6.48
N LYS A 229 -5.07 3.38 6.19
CA LYS A 229 -3.67 2.96 6.32
C LYS A 229 -3.09 3.42 7.63
N VAL A 230 -2.53 2.49 8.39
CA VAL A 230 -1.94 2.76 9.70
C VAL A 230 -0.54 2.18 9.75
N ALA A 231 0.46 3.03 9.99
CA ALA A 231 1.84 2.63 10.25
C ALA A 231 2.26 3.06 11.66
N GLY A 232 3.13 2.27 12.28
CA GLY A 232 3.65 2.62 13.61
C GLY A 232 4.47 1.52 14.23
N THR A 233 5.01 1.86 15.41
CA THR A 233 5.77 0.97 16.29
C THR A 233 4.84 0.24 17.27
N ARG A 234 5.42 -0.49 18.21
CA ARG A 234 4.66 -1.06 19.34
C ARG A 234 4.11 0.00 20.27
N ASP A 235 4.79 1.15 20.38
CA ASP A 235 4.46 2.22 21.33
C ASP A 235 3.40 3.18 20.78
N GLY A 236 3.33 3.36 19.45
CA GLY A 236 2.40 4.31 18.87
C GLY A 236 2.33 4.29 17.33
N ILE A 237 1.41 5.10 16.83
CA ILE A 237 1.22 5.33 15.39
C ILE A 237 2.17 6.43 14.94
N THR A 238 2.90 6.18 13.84
CA THR A 238 3.84 7.14 13.25
C THR A 238 3.27 7.82 12.01
N ALA A 239 2.37 7.14 11.28
CA ALA A 239 1.66 7.74 10.17
C ALA A 239 0.29 7.08 9.97
N LEU A 240 -0.64 7.90 9.46
CA LEU A 240 -2.02 7.52 9.19
C LEU A 240 -2.49 8.20 7.92
N GLN A 241 -3.19 7.44 7.07
CA GLN A 241 -3.90 7.97 5.91
C GLN A 241 -5.27 7.29 5.84
N MET A 242 -6.31 8.07 5.63
CA MET A 242 -7.68 7.58 5.47
C MET A 242 -8.30 8.18 4.22
N ASP A 243 -8.93 7.34 3.42
CA ASP A 243 -9.78 7.71 2.31
C ASP A 243 -11.18 7.15 2.57
N ILE A 244 -12.18 8.02 2.57
CA ILE A 244 -13.58 7.67 2.86
C ILE A 244 -14.40 7.98 1.60
N LYS A 245 -15.10 6.96 1.09
CA LYS A 245 -15.93 7.04 -0.11
C LYS A 245 -17.42 7.25 0.20
N ILE A 246 -17.78 7.29 1.48
CA ILE A 246 -19.14 7.53 2.01
C ILE A 246 -19.19 8.83 2.81
N SER A 247 -20.39 9.25 3.25
CA SER A 247 -20.61 10.54 3.92
C SER A 247 -19.85 10.71 5.23
N GLY A 248 -19.33 9.65 5.81
CA GLY A 248 -18.55 9.65 7.06
C GLY A 248 -18.59 8.30 7.75
N ILE A 249 -17.77 8.17 8.79
CA ILE A 249 -17.73 7.01 9.68
C ILE A 249 -17.93 7.46 11.13
N THR A 250 -18.42 6.56 11.98
CA THR A 250 -18.60 6.87 13.40
C THR A 250 -17.29 6.69 14.18
N PRO A 251 -17.15 7.32 15.36
CA PRO A 251 -16.00 7.11 16.24
C PRO A 251 -15.81 5.65 16.65
N GLU A 252 -16.89 4.88 16.78
CA GLU A 252 -16.87 3.47 17.12
C GLU A 252 -16.22 2.63 16.01
N ILE A 253 -16.58 2.87 14.75
CA ILE A 253 -15.97 2.21 13.59
C ILE A 253 -14.46 2.53 13.54
N LEU A 254 -14.08 3.79 13.76
CA LEU A 254 -12.70 4.19 13.78
C LEU A 254 -11.91 3.52 14.92
N ALA A 255 -12.51 3.43 16.11
CA ALA A 255 -11.88 2.77 17.26
C ALA A 255 -11.67 1.27 17.01
N GLU A 256 -12.65 0.59 16.39
CA GLU A 256 -12.54 -0.81 16.00
C GLU A 256 -11.42 -1.00 14.96
N ALA A 257 -11.41 -0.19 13.90
CA ALA A 257 -10.39 -0.24 12.86
C ALA A 257 -8.98 -0.03 13.42
N LEU A 258 -8.80 0.92 14.36
CA LEU A 258 -7.53 1.16 15.04
C LEU A 258 -7.10 -0.01 15.92
N ALA A 259 -8.03 -0.64 16.63
CA ALA A 259 -7.75 -1.80 17.48
C ALA A 259 -7.32 -3.02 16.64
N GLN A 260 -8.02 -3.31 15.55
CA GLN A 260 -7.64 -4.37 14.61
C GLN A 260 -6.30 -4.06 13.93
N ALA A 261 -6.08 -2.82 13.49
CA ALA A 261 -4.81 -2.38 12.90
C ALA A 261 -3.63 -2.53 13.87
N LYS A 262 -3.84 -2.30 15.17
CA LYS A 262 -2.81 -2.52 16.20
C LYS A 262 -2.41 -3.99 16.27
N THR A 263 -3.40 -4.89 16.33
CA THR A 263 -3.16 -6.34 16.37
C THR A 263 -2.41 -6.81 15.12
N ALA A 264 -2.84 -6.37 13.94
CA ALA A 264 -2.22 -6.71 12.66
C ALA A 264 -0.77 -6.21 12.56
N ARG A 265 -0.49 -4.97 12.96
CA ARG A 265 0.87 -4.42 12.96
C ARG A 265 1.82 -5.15 13.90
N PHE A 266 1.31 -5.72 14.99
CA PHE A 266 2.11 -6.49 15.94
C PHE A 266 2.44 -7.89 15.42
N GLN A 267 1.62 -8.45 14.51
CA GLN A 267 1.93 -9.68 13.80
C GLN A 267 3.02 -9.47 12.75
N ILE A 268 2.96 -8.34 12.04
CA ILE A 268 3.96 -7.95 11.05
C ILE A 268 5.27 -7.60 11.74
#